data_229c43832c6a9310b6659f7fd26efa92
#
_entry.id   229c43832c6a9310b6659f7fd26efa92
#
_cell.length_a   1.000
_cell.length_b   1.000
_cell.length_c   1.000
_cell.angle_alpha   90.00
_cell.angle_beta   90.00
_cell.angle_gamma   90.00
#
_symmetry.space_group_name_H-M   'P 1'
#
loop_
_entity.id
_entity.type
_entity.pdbx_description
1 polymer ?
#
loop_
_entity_poly.entity_id
_entity_poly.type
_entity_poly.pdbx_seq_one_letter_code
_entity_poly.pdbx_strand_id
1 'polypeptide(L)'
;WSSLPDNDLFTLAKDEKLQDREILKQQVIRLLNDDRSRSFVEGFADSWLRLDKLGTMPPASLKFREYYRYGLNDAMLEETYRFVSNAVEENVPVTDFIHSDYAFINQDLARHYKMEGIEGIHFRKVSLPSESMRGGLLGQASILTLTANGVDTSPVIRGIWVLESLLGTPPSPPPPDVELIDPDVRGAK
;
A
#
# COMPACT_ATOMS: atom_id res chain seq x y z
N TRP A 1 4.16 11.27 12.59
CA TRP A 1 5.62 11.14 12.70
C TRP A 1 6.09 9.93 13.52
N SER A 2 5.17 9.18 14.14
CA SER A 2 5.51 8.07 15.05
C SER A 2 6.53 8.47 16.14
N SER A 3 6.44 9.70 16.63
CA SER A 3 7.34 10.30 17.62
C SER A 3 6.57 11.20 18.58
N LEU A 4 7.25 11.72 19.60
CA LEU A 4 6.70 12.76 20.48
C LEU A 4 6.42 14.04 19.67
N PRO A 5 5.43 14.86 20.11
CA PRO A 5 5.20 16.18 19.58
C PRO A 5 6.48 17.04 19.63
N ASP A 6 6.64 17.93 18.67
CA ASP A 6 7.72 18.91 18.68
C ASP A 6 7.44 20.11 19.62
N ASN A 7 8.43 20.96 19.78
CA ASN A 7 8.33 22.11 20.68
C ASN A 7 7.22 23.09 20.30
N ASP A 8 6.92 23.22 19.00
CA ASP A 8 5.85 24.10 18.53
C ASP A 8 4.49 23.60 18.97
N LEU A 9 4.25 22.29 18.82
CA LEU A 9 3.01 21.66 19.31
C LEU A 9 2.90 21.72 20.81
N PHE A 10 4.00 21.50 21.56
CA PHE A 10 4.00 21.65 23.02
C PHE A 10 3.66 23.07 23.47
N THR A 11 4.21 24.07 22.78
CA THR A 11 3.95 25.49 23.11
C THR A 11 2.49 25.84 22.82
N LEU A 12 1.97 25.45 21.66
CA LEU A 12 0.58 25.68 21.28
C LEU A 12 -0.41 24.96 22.22
N ALA A 13 -0.06 23.75 22.65
CA ALA A 13 -0.86 23.00 23.63
C ALA A 13 -0.88 23.69 24.99
N LYS A 14 0.28 24.15 25.48
CA LYS A 14 0.41 24.88 26.73
C LYS A 14 -0.40 26.18 26.74
N ASP A 15 -0.42 26.86 25.59
CA ASP A 15 -1.18 28.11 25.39
C ASP A 15 -2.66 27.86 25.07
N GLU A 16 -3.14 26.60 25.10
CA GLU A 16 -4.51 26.17 24.76
C GLU A 16 -4.95 26.52 23.32
N LYS A 17 -3.99 26.86 22.45
CA LYS A 17 -4.25 27.30 21.06
C LYS A 17 -4.61 26.19 20.08
N LEU A 18 -4.32 24.92 20.41
CA LEU A 18 -4.69 23.78 19.54
C LEU A 18 -6.20 23.52 19.49
N GLN A 19 -7.00 24.19 20.30
CA GLN A 19 -8.46 24.16 20.21
C GLN A 19 -8.99 25.07 19.08
N ASP A 20 -8.19 26.06 18.65
CA ASP A 20 -8.51 26.86 17.48
C ASP A 20 -8.36 26.03 16.19
N ARG A 21 -9.46 25.97 15.43
CA ARG A 21 -9.53 25.14 14.22
C ARG A 21 -8.53 25.54 13.14
N GLU A 22 -8.28 26.84 12.99
CA GLU A 22 -7.36 27.33 11.96
C GLU A 22 -5.91 27.06 12.37
N ILE A 23 -5.57 27.24 13.62
CA ILE A 23 -4.25 26.90 14.17
C ILE A 23 -4.02 25.39 14.03
N LEU A 24 -4.99 24.58 14.43
CA LEU A 24 -4.90 23.13 14.30
C LEU A 24 -4.68 22.71 12.82
N LYS A 25 -5.43 23.27 11.90
CA LYS A 25 -5.28 23.01 10.46
C LYS A 25 -3.89 23.38 9.96
N GLN A 26 -3.36 24.53 10.36
CA GLN A 26 -2.00 24.95 10.00
C GLN A 26 -0.95 23.95 10.52
N GLN A 27 -1.11 23.47 11.77
CA GLN A 27 -0.21 22.46 12.31
C GLN A 27 -0.31 21.12 11.59
N VAL A 28 -1.50 20.67 11.21
CA VAL A 28 -1.69 19.45 10.41
C VAL A 28 -0.96 19.57 9.06
N ILE A 29 -1.15 20.68 8.35
CA ILE A 29 -0.48 20.93 7.06
C ILE A 29 1.04 20.96 7.25
N ARG A 30 1.55 21.64 8.28
CA ARG A 30 2.98 21.67 8.59
C ARG A 30 3.54 20.27 8.85
N LEU A 31 2.84 19.47 9.63
CA LEU A 31 3.26 18.11 9.97
C LEU A 31 3.24 17.17 8.76
N LEU A 32 2.28 17.33 7.85
CA LEU A 32 2.19 16.53 6.63
C LEU A 32 3.28 16.91 5.61
N ASN A 33 3.70 18.17 5.57
CA ASN A 33 4.76 18.66 4.69
C ASN A 33 6.19 18.41 5.21
N ASP A 34 6.36 17.80 6.38
CA ASP A 34 7.65 17.44 6.95
C ASP A 34 8.06 16.04 6.50
N ASP A 35 9.34 15.81 6.23
CA ASP A 35 9.88 14.50 5.79
C ASP A 35 9.50 13.36 6.74
N ARG A 36 9.32 13.66 8.03
CA ARG A 36 8.88 12.69 9.06
C ARG A 36 7.44 12.21 8.87
N SER A 37 6.64 12.88 8.03
CA SER A 37 5.29 12.44 7.66
C SER A 37 5.29 11.08 6.97
N ARG A 38 6.41 10.68 6.39
CA ARG A 38 6.60 9.36 5.80
C ARG A 38 6.23 8.23 6.79
N SER A 39 6.63 8.36 8.07
CA SER A 39 6.29 7.38 9.11
C SER A 39 4.77 7.26 9.32
N PHE A 40 4.03 8.37 9.19
CA PHE A 40 2.57 8.34 9.23
C PHE A 40 2.00 7.57 8.03
N VAL A 41 2.47 7.88 6.82
CA VAL A 41 1.99 7.24 5.59
C VAL A 41 2.24 5.73 5.63
N GLU A 42 3.46 5.31 5.99
CA GLU A 42 3.82 3.89 6.10
C GLU A 42 2.95 3.19 7.14
N GLY A 43 2.88 3.70 8.37
CA GLY A 43 2.07 3.10 9.43
C GLY A 43 0.57 3.07 9.13
N PHE A 44 0.05 4.10 8.45
CA PHE A 44 -1.34 4.13 8.01
C PHE A 44 -1.60 3.09 6.91
N ALA A 45 -0.75 3.05 5.87
CA ALA A 45 -0.89 2.11 4.77
C ALA A 45 -0.72 0.65 5.24
N ASP A 46 0.24 0.38 6.12
CA ASP A 46 0.44 -0.93 6.73
C ASP A 46 -0.81 -1.41 7.47
N SER A 47 -1.37 -0.55 8.32
CA SER A 47 -2.54 -0.88 9.11
C SER A 47 -3.81 -1.03 8.26
N TRP A 48 -4.02 -0.10 7.31
CA TRP A 48 -5.21 -0.07 6.47
C TRP A 48 -5.21 -1.18 5.43
N LEU A 49 -4.10 -1.31 4.69
CA LEU A 49 -4.00 -2.22 3.53
C LEU A 49 -3.39 -3.58 3.92
N ARG A 50 -3.03 -3.78 5.18
CA ARG A 50 -2.39 -5.01 5.69
C ARG A 50 -1.04 -5.28 5.05
N LEU A 51 -0.30 -4.23 4.65
CA LEU A 51 1.00 -4.37 3.98
C LEU A 51 2.07 -4.99 4.90
N ASP A 52 1.91 -4.89 6.21
CA ASP A 52 2.71 -5.60 7.21
C ASP A 52 2.71 -7.13 7.00
N LYS A 53 1.73 -7.68 6.27
CA LYS A 53 1.65 -9.09 5.91
C LYS A 53 2.32 -9.43 4.58
N LEU A 54 2.76 -8.43 3.79
CA LEU A 54 3.48 -8.71 2.55
C LEU A 54 4.78 -9.45 2.87
N GLY A 55 5.00 -10.58 2.21
CA GLY A 55 6.16 -11.45 2.49
C GLY A 55 5.93 -12.53 3.55
N THR A 56 4.80 -12.53 4.28
CA THR A 56 4.46 -13.66 5.19
C THR A 56 4.17 -14.94 4.42
N MET A 57 3.64 -14.80 3.20
CA MET A 57 3.42 -15.89 2.25
C MET A 57 4.13 -15.55 0.92
N PRO A 58 5.48 -15.64 0.87
CA PRO A 58 6.25 -15.18 -0.27
C PRO A 58 6.00 -16.06 -1.48
N PRO A 59 6.09 -15.51 -2.70
CA PRO A 59 5.94 -16.28 -3.93
C PRO A 59 6.94 -17.46 -4.02
N ALA A 60 6.51 -18.58 -4.58
CA ALA A 60 7.34 -19.77 -4.75
C ALA A 60 8.62 -19.46 -5.55
N SER A 61 9.80 -19.65 -4.93
CA SER A 61 11.09 -19.16 -5.46
C SER A 61 11.47 -19.77 -6.81
N LEU A 62 11.07 -21.02 -7.09
CA LEU A 62 11.34 -21.69 -8.37
C LEU A 62 10.49 -21.11 -9.52
N LYS A 63 9.25 -20.66 -9.20
CA LYS A 63 8.31 -20.10 -10.20
C LYS A 63 8.53 -18.59 -10.40
N PHE A 64 8.86 -17.86 -9.34
CA PHE A 64 8.95 -16.41 -9.32
C PHE A 64 10.37 -15.91 -8.98
N ARG A 65 11.36 -16.37 -9.73
CA ARG A 65 12.79 -16.03 -9.49
C ARG A 65 13.08 -14.54 -9.52
N GLU A 66 12.40 -13.79 -10.36
CA GLU A 66 12.60 -12.34 -10.50
C GLU A 66 12.17 -11.58 -9.25
N TYR A 67 11.17 -12.05 -8.52
CA TYR A 67 10.74 -11.46 -7.25
C TYR A 67 11.91 -11.35 -6.27
N TYR A 68 12.71 -12.42 -6.16
CA TYR A 68 13.87 -12.47 -5.25
C TYR A 68 15.09 -11.77 -5.84
N ARG A 69 15.31 -11.94 -7.14
CA ARG A 69 16.49 -11.38 -7.82
C ARG A 69 16.50 -9.85 -7.81
N TYR A 70 15.35 -9.22 -7.91
CA TYR A 70 15.22 -7.76 -8.00
C TYR A 70 14.69 -7.12 -6.71
N GLY A 71 14.55 -7.88 -5.62
CA GLY A 71 14.02 -7.33 -4.36
C GLY A 71 12.62 -6.73 -4.52
N LEU A 72 11.75 -7.37 -5.30
CA LEU A 72 10.45 -6.81 -5.65
C LEU A 72 9.56 -6.57 -4.45
N ASN A 73 9.76 -7.27 -3.32
CA ASN A 73 9.00 -7.03 -2.10
C ASN A 73 9.07 -5.57 -1.67
N ASP A 74 10.28 -5.04 -1.55
CA ASP A 74 10.50 -3.67 -1.08
C ASP A 74 10.04 -2.65 -2.14
N ALA A 75 10.23 -2.97 -3.41
CA ALA A 75 9.76 -2.11 -4.50
C ALA A 75 8.22 -2.02 -4.55
N MET A 76 7.52 -3.13 -4.29
CA MET A 76 6.07 -3.18 -4.20
C MET A 76 5.51 -2.39 -3.01
N LEU A 77 6.17 -2.47 -1.85
CA LEU A 77 5.82 -1.64 -0.68
C LEU A 77 6.00 -0.16 -0.97
N GLU A 78 7.15 0.21 -1.53
CA GLU A 78 7.49 1.60 -1.84
C GLU A 78 6.50 2.20 -2.88
N GLU A 79 6.06 1.43 -3.87
CA GLU A 79 5.01 1.86 -4.81
C GLU A 79 3.76 2.30 -4.06
N THR A 80 3.29 1.46 -3.14
CA THR A 80 2.04 1.72 -2.41
C THR A 80 2.19 2.88 -1.44
N TYR A 81 3.32 2.98 -0.73
CA TYR A 81 3.58 4.10 0.18
C TYR A 81 3.61 5.42 -0.58
N ARG A 82 4.27 5.48 -1.74
CA ARG A 82 4.30 6.69 -2.57
C ARG A 82 2.93 7.03 -3.15
N PHE A 83 2.15 6.03 -3.49
CA PHE A 83 0.79 6.23 -3.97
C PHE A 83 -0.08 6.86 -2.87
N VAL A 84 -0.01 6.36 -1.64
CA VAL A 84 -0.75 6.90 -0.48
C VAL A 84 -0.21 8.28 -0.11
N SER A 85 1.13 8.49 -0.11
CA SER A 85 1.76 9.80 0.13
C SER A 85 1.24 10.86 -0.83
N ASN A 86 1.29 10.56 -2.13
CA ASN A 86 0.76 11.45 -3.18
C ASN A 86 -0.73 11.75 -2.98
N ALA A 87 -1.50 10.76 -2.54
CA ALA A 87 -2.92 10.97 -2.29
C ALA A 87 -3.18 11.97 -1.15
N VAL A 88 -2.35 11.94 -0.11
CA VAL A 88 -2.41 12.88 1.02
C VAL A 88 -1.88 14.26 0.61
N GLU A 89 -0.72 14.32 -0.05
CA GLU A 89 -0.04 15.56 -0.45
C GLU A 89 -0.85 16.37 -1.47
N GLU A 90 -1.35 15.70 -2.50
CA GLU A 90 -2.09 16.32 -3.61
C GLU A 90 -3.61 16.38 -3.37
N ASN A 91 -4.07 15.82 -2.23
CA ASN A 91 -5.50 15.73 -1.91
C ASN A 91 -6.33 15.16 -3.08
N VAL A 92 -5.87 14.06 -3.66
CA VAL A 92 -6.52 13.43 -4.82
C VAL A 92 -7.89 12.83 -4.45
N PRO A 93 -8.80 12.68 -5.41
CA PRO A 93 -10.10 12.06 -5.17
C PRO A 93 -9.95 10.62 -4.66
N VAL A 94 -10.84 10.21 -3.75
CA VAL A 94 -10.87 8.82 -3.22
C VAL A 94 -11.05 7.79 -4.34
N THR A 95 -11.67 8.17 -5.44
CA THR A 95 -11.82 7.33 -6.64
C THR A 95 -10.49 6.88 -7.23
N ASP A 96 -9.40 7.64 -7.05
CA ASP A 96 -8.08 7.29 -7.54
C ASP A 96 -7.53 6.03 -6.85
N PHE A 97 -7.97 5.74 -5.62
CA PHE A 97 -7.63 4.48 -4.95
C PHE A 97 -8.20 3.25 -5.68
N ILE A 98 -9.30 3.42 -6.40
CA ILE A 98 -9.91 2.34 -7.18
C ILE A 98 -9.38 2.35 -8.61
N HIS A 99 -9.26 3.54 -9.22
CA HIS A 99 -8.81 3.71 -10.59
C HIS A 99 -7.99 4.98 -10.73
N SER A 100 -6.73 4.82 -11.09
CA SER A 100 -5.81 5.91 -11.42
C SER A 100 -5.14 5.65 -12.77
N ASP A 101 -4.72 6.71 -13.44
CA ASP A 101 -3.97 6.66 -14.69
C ASP A 101 -2.46 6.77 -14.48
N TYR A 102 -1.99 6.58 -13.23
CA TYR A 102 -0.58 6.67 -12.87
C TYR A 102 -0.18 5.59 -11.86
N ALA A 103 1.13 5.33 -11.80
CA ALA A 103 1.79 4.51 -10.78
C ALA A 103 3.12 5.13 -10.36
N PHE A 104 3.66 4.72 -9.21
CA PHE A 104 4.98 5.10 -8.72
C PHE A 104 5.92 3.92 -8.85
N ILE A 105 6.79 3.93 -9.85
CA ILE A 105 7.63 2.78 -10.17
C ILE A 105 9.09 3.17 -10.39
N ASN A 106 9.96 2.22 -10.11
CA ASN A 106 11.37 2.20 -10.48
C ASN A 106 11.61 1.20 -11.63
N GLN A 107 12.86 1.01 -12.03
CA GLN A 107 13.24 0.08 -13.08
C GLN A 107 12.80 -1.38 -12.80
N ASP A 108 12.85 -1.83 -11.55
CA ASP A 108 12.56 -3.22 -11.21
C ASP A 108 11.05 -3.51 -11.30
N LEU A 109 10.22 -2.59 -10.81
CA LEU A 109 8.78 -2.67 -11.03
C LEU A 109 8.39 -2.47 -12.48
N ALA A 110 9.07 -1.58 -13.22
CA ALA A 110 8.82 -1.40 -14.66
C ALA A 110 9.03 -2.71 -15.43
N ARG A 111 10.12 -3.44 -15.14
CA ARG A 111 10.36 -4.77 -15.70
C ARG A 111 9.25 -5.75 -15.33
N HIS A 112 8.85 -5.77 -14.07
CA HIS A 112 7.76 -6.62 -13.59
C HIS A 112 6.43 -6.29 -14.27
N TYR A 113 6.16 -5.01 -14.53
CA TYR A 113 4.97 -4.52 -15.21
C TYR A 113 5.08 -4.56 -16.73
N LYS A 114 6.24 -4.94 -17.28
CA LYS A 114 6.54 -4.94 -18.71
C LYS A 114 6.38 -3.53 -19.33
N MET A 115 6.81 -2.52 -18.60
CA MET A 115 6.85 -1.13 -19.05
C MET A 115 8.27 -0.78 -19.46
N GLU A 116 8.43 -0.18 -20.64
CA GLU A 116 9.72 0.22 -21.20
C GLU A 116 10.06 1.68 -20.87
N GLY A 117 11.35 2.04 -21.03
CA GLY A 117 11.82 3.43 -20.89
C GLY A 117 12.00 3.92 -19.46
N ILE A 118 11.91 3.05 -18.44
CA ILE A 118 12.11 3.42 -17.05
C ILE A 118 13.37 2.75 -16.52
N GLU A 119 14.39 3.57 -16.24
CA GLU A 119 15.70 3.11 -15.78
C GLU A 119 16.04 3.68 -14.41
N GLY A 120 16.89 2.93 -13.67
CA GLY A 120 17.42 3.34 -12.38
C GLY A 120 16.52 2.99 -11.19
N ILE A 121 17.08 3.16 -9.99
CA ILE A 121 16.47 2.75 -8.72
C ILE A 121 15.44 3.75 -8.18
N HIS A 122 15.45 4.98 -8.70
CA HIS A 122 14.59 6.04 -8.19
C HIS A 122 13.14 5.86 -8.65
N PHE A 123 12.24 5.89 -7.68
CA PHE A 123 10.81 5.89 -7.96
C PHE A 123 10.36 7.23 -8.57
N ARG A 124 9.47 7.14 -9.52
CA ARG A 124 8.85 8.31 -10.17
C ARG A 124 7.40 8.04 -10.51
N LYS A 125 6.60 9.08 -10.52
CA LYS A 125 5.23 9.03 -11.01
C LYS A 125 5.25 8.84 -12.53
N VAL A 126 4.58 7.82 -13.02
CA VAL A 126 4.54 7.44 -14.43
C VAL A 126 3.09 7.28 -14.85
N SER A 127 2.72 7.84 -15.99
CA SER A 127 1.40 7.63 -16.57
C SER A 127 1.27 6.18 -17.07
N LEU A 128 0.14 5.57 -16.77
CA LEU A 128 -0.21 4.25 -17.26
C LEU A 128 -0.81 4.36 -18.67
N PRO A 129 -0.52 3.41 -19.59
CA PRO A 129 -1.22 3.35 -20.87
C PRO A 129 -2.74 3.23 -20.68
N SER A 130 -3.52 3.82 -21.57
CA SER A 130 -4.99 3.82 -21.50
C SER A 130 -5.62 2.43 -21.50
N GLU A 131 -4.93 1.47 -22.14
CA GLU A 131 -5.30 0.06 -22.19
C GLU A 131 -4.79 -0.76 -21.00
N SER A 132 -4.08 -0.12 -20.06
CA SER A 132 -3.54 -0.81 -18.90
C SER A 132 -4.66 -1.28 -17.98
N MET A 133 -4.63 -2.55 -17.63
CA MET A 133 -5.51 -3.12 -16.58
C MET A 133 -5.01 -2.77 -15.17
N ARG A 134 -3.91 -2.00 -15.04
CA ARG A 134 -3.36 -1.51 -13.78
C ARG A 134 -3.88 -0.10 -13.55
N GLY A 135 -4.18 0.17 -12.34
CA GLY A 135 -4.65 1.48 -11.89
C GLY A 135 -5.27 1.34 -10.50
N GLY A 136 -4.98 2.28 -9.63
CA GLY A 136 -5.40 2.20 -8.24
C GLY A 136 -4.81 1.03 -7.46
N LEU A 137 -5.23 0.85 -6.23
CA LEU A 137 -4.67 -0.15 -5.31
C LEU A 137 -4.80 -1.59 -5.81
N LEU A 138 -5.94 -1.93 -6.42
CA LEU A 138 -6.21 -3.30 -6.89
C LEU A 138 -5.31 -3.72 -8.06
N GLY A 139 -4.68 -2.77 -8.74
CA GLY A 139 -3.71 -3.01 -9.80
C GLY A 139 -2.26 -3.12 -9.34
N GLN A 140 -1.96 -2.73 -8.10
CA GLN A 140 -0.60 -2.72 -7.55
C GLN A 140 -0.10 -4.12 -7.21
N ALA A 141 1.18 -4.36 -7.47
CA ALA A 141 1.79 -5.67 -7.24
C ALA A 141 1.82 -6.06 -5.76
N SER A 142 1.93 -5.11 -4.83
CA SER A 142 1.84 -5.33 -3.39
C SER A 142 0.52 -6.03 -3.02
N ILE A 143 -0.61 -5.45 -3.43
CA ILE A 143 -1.94 -5.96 -3.11
C ILE A 143 -2.19 -7.29 -3.82
N LEU A 144 -1.76 -7.41 -5.08
CA LEU A 144 -1.90 -8.66 -5.84
C LEU A 144 -1.10 -9.80 -5.22
N THR A 145 0.11 -9.52 -4.71
CA THR A 145 0.97 -10.49 -4.04
C THR A 145 0.45 -10.84 -2.65
N LEU A 146 0.07 -9.83 -1.87
CA LEU A 146 -0.50 -10.00 -0.52
C LEU A 146 -1.76 -10.89 -0.53
N THR A 147 -2.58 -10.75 -1.57
CA THR A 147 -3.85 -11.47 -1.73
C THR A 147 -3.74 -12.72 -2.61
N ALA A 148 -2.53 -13.25 -2.78
CA ALA A 148 -2.26 -14.53 -3.45
C ALA A 148 -1.85 -15.59 -2.42
N ASN A 149 -1.75 -16.85 -2.85
CA ASN A 149 -1.32 -17.95 -2.01
C ASN A 149 0.17 -18.33 -2.19
N GLY A 150 0.95 -17.44 -2.81
CA GLY A 150 2.38 -17.67 -3.10
C GLY A 150 2.66 -18.51 -4.35
N VAL A 151 1.68 -19.17 -4.95
CA VAL A 151 1.80 -19.94 -6.18
C VAL A 151 0.89 -19.39 -7.27
N ASP A 152 -0.36 -19.15 -6.93
CA ASP A 152 -1.40 -18.71 -7.85
C ASP A 152 -2.23 -17.58 -7.22
N THR A 153 -2.95 -16.86 -8.05
CA THR A 153 -3.90 -15.85 -7.59
C THR A 153 -5.04 -16.49 -6.80
N SER A 154 -5.50 -15.83 -5.73
CA SER A 154 -6.62 -16.30 -4.93
C SER A 154 -7.76 -15.25 -4.95
N PRO A 155 -8.77 -15.44 -5.82
CA PRO A 155 -9.91 -14.52 -5.87
C PRO A 155 -10.66 -14.42 -4.55
N VAL A 156 -10.72 -15.52 -3.79
CA VAL A 156 -11.39 -15.56 -2.48
C VAL A 156 -10.65 -14.68 -1.46
N ILE A 157 -9.33 -14.86 -1.30
CA ILE A 157 -8.52 -14.05 -0.40
C ILE A 157 -8.61 -12.57 -0.80
N ARG A 158 -8.56 -12.27 -2.09
CA ARG A 158 -8.69 -10.89 -2.59
C ARG A 158 -10.06 -10.32 -2.32
N GLY A 159 -11.13 -11.10 -2.48
CA GLY A 159 -12.49 -10.68 -2.15
C GLY A 159 -12.64 -10.36 -0.66
N ILE A 160 -12.10 -11.19 0.22
CA ILE A 160 -12.07 -10.95 1.66
C ILE A 160 -11.31 -9.66 1.97
N TRP A 161 -10.12 -9.50 1.40
CA TRP A 161 -9.32 -8.28 1.58
C TRP A 161 -10.07 -7.01 1.13
N VAL A 162 -10.78 -7.06 0.00
CA VAL A 162 -11.62 -5.93 -0.46
C VAL A 162 -12.71 -5.61 0.55
N LEU A 163 -13.42 -6.62 1.04
CA LEU A 163 -14.47 -6.43 2.05
C LEU A 163 -13.91 -5.83 3.34
N GLU A 164 -12.79 -6.33 3.83
CA GLU A 164 -12.18 -5.88 5.08
C GLU A 164 -11.53 -4.49 4.94
N SER A 165 -10.65 -4.32 3.95
CA SER A 165 -9.77 -3.14 3.86
C SER A 165 -10.40 -1.96 3.13
N LEU A 166 -11.20 -2.20 2.09
CA LEU A 166 -11.81 -1.11 1.31
C LEU A 166 -13.24 -0.81 1.72
N LEU A 167 -14.04 -1.83 2.04
CA LEU A 167 -15.46 -1.65 2.32
C LEU A 167 -15.79 -1.64 3.83
N GLY A 168 -14.85 -2.06 4.70
CA GLY A 168 -15.06 -2.12 6.14
C GLY A 168 -16.18 -3.09 6.56
N THR A 169 -16.50 -4.08 5.72
CA THR A 169 -17.55 -5.08 5.92
C THR A 169 -16.96 -6.49 5.89
N PRO A 170 -16.21 -6.90 6.94
CA PRO A 170 -15.62 -8.23 6.98
C PRO A 170 -16.70 -9.32 6.86
N PRO A 171 -16.43 -10.41 6.13
CA PRO A 171 -17.36 -11.51 6.03
C PRO A 171 -17.59 -12.17 7.39
N SER A 172 -18.76 -12.75 7.59
CA SER A 172 -19.02 -13.55 8.78
C SER A 172 -18.05 -14.72 8.86
N PRO A 173 -17.59 -15.10 10.06
CA PRO A 173 -16.76 -16.29 10.21
C PRO A 173 -17.48 -17.53 9.66
N PRO A 174 -16.76 -18.51 9.10
CA PRO A 174 -17.35 -19.74 8.62
C PRO A 174 -18.08 -20.46 9.77
N PRO A 175 -19.12 -21.24 9.49
CA PRO A 175 -19.78 -22.08 10.49
C PRO A 175 -18.75 -23.00 11.19
N PRO A 176 -18.94 -23.33 12.47
CA PRO A 176 -17.97 -24.09 13.26
C PRO A 176 -17.66 -25.49 12.72
N ASP A 177 -18.54 -26.04 11.88
CA ASP A 177 -18.40 -27.38 11.31
C ASP A 177 -17.74 -27.41 9.93
N VAL A 178 -17.25 -26.26 9.42
CA VAL A 178 -16.58 -26.16 8.13
C VAL A 178 -15.08 -26.11 8.35
N GLU A 179 -14.37 -27.12 7.83
CA GLU A 179 -12.91 -27.11 7.81
C GLU A 179 -12.41 -25.96 6.92
N LEU A 180 -11.45 -25.18 7.46
CA LEU A 180 -10.78 -24.12 6.70
C LEU A 180 -9.90 -24.77 5.62
N ILE A 181 -10.03 -24.30 4.39
CA ILE A 181 -9.10 -24.66 3.31
C ILE A 181 -7.74 -24.04 3.66
N ASP A 182 -6.69 -24.88 3.75
CA ASP A 182 -5.35 -24.39 3.94
C ASP A 182 -4.97 -23.46 2.79
N PRO A 183 -4.66 -22.19 3.06
CA PRO A 183 -4.27 -21.23 2.03
C PRO A 183 -2.91 -21.57 1.40
N ASP A 184 -2.08 -22.36 2.09
CA ASP A 184 -0.75 -22.74 1.60
C ASP A 184 -0.78 -24.10 0.86
N VAL A 185 -0.90 -24.04 -0.47
CA VAL A 185 -0.88 -25.22 -1.34
C VAL A 185 0.53 -25.62 -1.80
N ARG A 186 1.58 -24.98 -1.31
CA ARG A 186 2.97 -25.20 -1.75
C ARG A 186 3.55 -26.58 -1.43
N GLY A 187 2.86 -27.44 -0.84
CA GLY A 187 3.27 -28.84 -0.56
C GLY A 187 2.26 -29.86 -1.01
N ALA A 188 1.10 -29.43 -1.49
CA ALA A 188 0.10 -30.33 -2.03
C ALA A 188 0.57 -30.87 -3.40
N LYS A 189 0.92 -32.15 -3.48
CA LYS A 189 1.14 -32.89 -4.73
C LYS A 189 -0.16 -33.54 -5.15
#